data_93fd04edad73f1f937574f74c70cd360
#
_entry.id   93fd04edad73f1f937574f74c70cd360
#
_cell.length_a   1.000
_cell.length_b   1.000
_cell.length_c   1.000
_cell.angle_alpha   90.00
_cell.angle_beta   90.00
_cell.angle_gamma   90.00
#
_symmetry.space_group_name_H-M   'P 1'
#
loop_
_entity.id
_entity.type
_entity.pdbx_description
1 polymer ?
#
loop_
_entity_poly.entity_id
_entity_poly.type
_entity_poly.pdbx_seq_one_letter_code
_entity_poly.pdbx_strand_id
1 'polypeptide(L)'
;MQEKSLQFQIARQCVFFVAFLFLAGGLTACASAPFHLAPPADVYEDAIPTGYGRIRGWADAAPDNLEALLEGRAALLKRRFADTIAAGQPIRLSYLALSGGGQEGAFGAGLLNGWTQSGTRPEFEVVTGISTGALIAPFAFLGPDWDDALKEAYTTMTTDSILIPSILKGLFGGLALADAAPFRRTIENFATEEMFRLIAAEHRKGRRLYVGTSALDAARPVVWDIGAIANSDVPGALKLFHDIILASASIPGAFPPVLIKVEVDGKQYSELHVDGGVTAQVFAYPAQIDIRDIDKLMPTGFERIIYVIRNTTDRPPYENIRQRILPLARRSISVLIAYQGIGDLYRIALNAKRDGIEFKLASIPVSWDMEPEESFDQKYMTALFALGERIGREGIPWRSRPLAADSEAEIAATN
;
A
#
# COMPACT_ATOMS: atom_id res chain seq x y z
N MET A 1 -54.45 17.90 44.62
CA MET A 1 -54.28 16.92 43.51
C MET A 1 -53.92 17.63 42.18
N GLN A 2 -54.42 18.80 41.90
CA GLN A 2 -54.14 19.55 40.66
C GLN A 2 -52.69 20.08 40.55
N GLU A 3 -52.01 20.48 41.61
CA GLU A 3 -50.65 21.02 41.59
C GLU A 3 -49.59 20.00 41.20
N LYS A 4 -49.72 18.74 41.62
CA LYS A 4 -48.80 17.63 41.26
C LYS A 4 -48.93 17.24 39.79
N SER A 5 -50.14 17.39 39.18
CA SER A 5 -50.39 17.12 37.75
C SER A 5 -49.72 18.19 36.87
N LEU A 6 -49.72 19.45 37.28
CA LEU A 6 -49.11 20.56 36.57
C LEU A 6 -47.59 20.46 36.56
N GLN A 7 -46.96 20.11 37.70
CA GLN A 7 -45.51 19.93 37.82
C GLN A 7 -45.02 18.76 36.96
N PHE A 8 -45.83 17.67 36.85
CA PHE A 8 -45.50 16.52 36.02
C PHE A 8 -45.61 16.85 34.51
N GLN A 9 -46.54 17.68 34.09
CA GLN A 9 -46.66 18.15 32.72
C GLN A 9 -45.50 19.08 32.35
N ILE A 10 -45.13 20.01 33.21
CA ILE A 10 -43.98 20.89 32.95
C ILE A 10 -42.64 20.12 32.85
N ALA A 11 -42.41 19.18 33.77
CA ALA A 11 -41.19 18.34 33.73
C ALA A 11 -41.11 17.51 32.42
N ARG A 12 -42.26 16.97 31.95
CA ARG A 12 -42.33 16.23 30.70
C ARG A 12 -42.11 17.10 29.47
N GLN A 13 -42.60 18.33 29.45
CA GLN A 13 -42.33 19.30 28.38
C GLN A 13 -40.88 19.73 28.34
N CYS A 14 -40.23 19.96 29.49
CA CYS A 14 -38.83 20.29 29.55
C CYS A 14 -37.93 19.16 29.05
N VAL A 15 -38.24 17.90 29.35
CA VAL A 15 -37.51 16.74 28.82
C VAL A 15 -37.64 16.62 27.30
N PHE A 16 -38.85 16.84 26.76
CA PHE A 16 -39.07 16.83 25.31
C PHE A 16 -38.35 18.01 24.62
N PHE A 17 -38.30 19.18 25.24
CA PHE A 17 -37.63 20.34 24.68
C PHE A 17 -36.10 20.19 24.69
N VAL A 18 -35.56 19.62 25.77
CA VAL A 18 -34.12 19.29 25.83
C VAL A 18 -33.74 18.18 24.82
N ALA A 19 -34.58 17.14 24.70
CA ALA A 19 -34.36 16.09 23.70
C ALA A 19 -34.45 16.63 22.24
N PHE A 20 -35.39 17.57 22.00
CA PHE A 20 -35.51 18.22 20.69
C PHE A 20 -34.33 19.16 20.38
N LEU A 21 -33.80 19.87 21.38
CA LEU A 21 -32.57 20.69 21.25
C LEU A 21 -31.34 19.83 20.98
N PHE A 22 -31.23 18.65 21.61
CA PHE A 22 -30.17 17.70 21.32
C PHE A 22 -30.30 17.09 19.92
N LEU A 23 -31.51 16.79 19.46
CA LEU A 23 -31.75 16.28 18.10
C LEU A 23 -31.51 17.37 17.04
N ALA A 24 -31.93 18.61 17.28
CA ALA A 24 -31.68 19.73 16.38
C ALA A 24 -30.19 20.14 16.35
N GLY A 25 -29.49 20.12 17.49
CA GLY A 25 -28.04 20.33 17.56
C GLY A 25 -27.24 19.22 16.85
N GLY A 26 -27.71 17.97 16.89
CA GLY A 26 -27.10 16.85 16.17
C GLY A 26 -27.23 16.94 14.65
N LEU A 27 -28.32 17.53 14.15
CA LEU A 27 -28.53 17.71 12.71
C LEU A 27 -27.69 18.84 12.09
N THR A 28 -27.31 19.85 12.88
CA THR A 28 -26.43 20.93 12.41
C THR A 28 -24.94 20.55 12.47
N ALA A 29 -24.54 19.60 13.29
CA ALA A 29 -23.16 19.11 13.37
C ALA A 29 -22.75 18.29 12.12
N CYS A 30 -23.70 17.67 11.40
CA CYS A 30 -23.44 16.99 10.15
C CYS A 30 -23.19 17.92 8.95
N ALA A 31 -23.46 19.23 9.08
CA ALA A 31 -23.41 20.18 7.97
C ALA A 31 -22.09 20.95 7.85
N SER A 32 -21.07 20.66 8.68
CA SER A 32 -19.87 21.51 8.77
C SER A 32 -18.53 20.77 8.64
N ALA A 33 -18.48 19.57 8.06
CA ALA A 33 -17.19 19.03 7.66
C ALA A 33 -16.63 19.94 6.55
N PRO A 34 -15.45 20.57 6.72
CA PRO A 34 -14.91 21.44 5.69
C PRO A 34 -14.61 20.59 4.44
N PHE A 35 -15.22 20.97 3.31
CA PHE A 35 -14.76 20.44 2.03
C PHE A 35 -13.33 20.91 1.80
N HIS A 36 -12.42 19.98 1.47
CA HIS A 36 -11.13 20.38 0.93
C HIS A 36 -11.32 20.91 -0.49
N LEU A 37 -10.42 21.77 -0.94
CA LEU A 37 -10.45 22.32 -2.27
C LEU A 37 -9.82 21.32 -3.24
N ALA A 38 -10.62 20.40 -3.80
CA ALA A 38 -10.17 19.47 -4.83
C ALA A 38 -9.95 20.17 -6.18
N PRO A 39 -9.06 19.65 -7.05
CA PRO A 39 -8.97 20.10 -8.43
C PRO A 39 -10.32 19.93 -9.16
N PRO A 40 -10.70 20.89 -10.04
CA PRO A 40 -11.90 20.73 -10.86
C PRO A 40 -11.87 19.49 -11.76
N ALA A 41 -13.03 18.90 -12.05
CA ALA A 41 -13.18 17.66 -12.79
C ALA A 41 -12.64 17.70 -14.23
N ASP A 42 -12.52 18.87 -14.82
CA ASP A 42 -11.99 19.09 -16.18
C ASP A 42 -10.47 19.23 -16.25
N VAL A 43 -9.78 19.37 -15.11
CA VAL A 43 -8.33 19.61 -15.06
C VAL A 43 -7.60 18.75 -14.02
N TYR A 44 -8.29 17.86 -13.28
CA TYR A 44 -7.65 17.07 -12.21
C TYR A 44 -6.55 16.13 -12.72
N GLU A 45 -6.60 15.71 -13.99
CA GLU A 45 -5.59 14.84 -14.58
C GLU A 45 -4.25 15.54 -14.76
N ASP A 46 -4.28 16.87 -14.95
CA ASP A 46 -3.10 17.72 -15.11
C ASP A 46 -2.53 18.21 -13.78
N ALA A 47 -3.22 17.91 -12.66
CA ALA A 47 -2.76 18.31 -11.34
C ALA A 47 -1.46 17.61 -10.96
N ILE A 48 -0.44 18.40 -10.61
CA ILE A 48 0.88 17.91 -10.17
C ILE A 48 1.10 18.25 -8.70
N PRO A 49 1.83 17.41 -7.93
CA PRO A 49 2.20 17.76 -6.57
C PRO A 49 2.97 19.08 -6.54
N THR A 50 2.57 19.98 -5.64
CA THR A 50 3.06 21.36 -5.61
C THR A 50 4.58 21.44 -5.52
N GLY A 51 5.18 22.14 -6.48
CA GLY A 51 6.62 22.33 -6.56
C GLY A 51 7.39 21.17 -7.21
N TYR A 52 6.70 20.13 -7.67
CA TYR A 52 7.32 18.98 -8.33
C TYR A 52 6.97 18.95 -9.82
N GLY A 53 7.79 18.21 -10.59
CA GLY A 53 7.40 17.74 -11.91
C GLY A 53 6.53 16.47 -11.81
N ARG A 54 6.60 15.64 -12.86
CA ARG A 54 5.88 14.36 -12.89
C ARG A 54 6.56 13.33 -12.00
N ILE A 55 6.21 13.29 -10.72
CA ILE A 55 6.67 12.32 -9.72
C ILE A 55 5.61 11.25 -9.44
N ARG A 56 4.50 11.27 -10.15
CA ARG A 56 3.39 10.31 -10.04
C ARG A 56 2.72 10.07 -11.38
N GLY A 57 1.95 9.00 -11.46
CA GLY A 57 1.10 8.69 -12.60
C GLY A 57 -0.16 7.96 -12.17
N TRP A 58 -1.15 7.91 -13.05
CA TRP A 58 -2.34 7.09 -12.88
C TRP A 58 -1.99 5.63 -13.21
N ALA A 59 -2.26 4.70 -12.28
CA ALA A 59 -1.92 3.28 -12.50
C ALA A 59 -2.85 2.59 -13.51
N ASP A 60 -3.94 3.21 -13.89
CA ASP A 60 -4.93 2.74 -14.86
C ASP A 60 -4.73 3.33 -16.27
N ALA A 61 -3.66 4.09 -16.51
CA ALA A 61 -3.33 4.69 -17.79
C ALA A 61 -1.82 4.60 -18.10
N ALA A 62 -1.47 4.54 -19.37
CA ALA A 62 -0.09 4.75 -19.79
C ALA A 62 0.26 6.24 -19.69
N PRO A 63 1.49 6.60 -19.28
CA PRO A 63 1.93 7.99 -19.31
C PRO A 63 1.98 8.56 -20.74
N ASP A 64 1.54 9.80 -20.95
CA ASP A 64 1.57 10.45 -22.26
C ASP A 64 2.97 10.52 -22.87
N ASN A 65 4.00 10.60 -22.02
CA ASN A 65 5.41 10.65 -22.41
C ASN A 65 6.11 9.29 -22.32
N LEU A 66 5.39 8.18 -22.50
CA LEU A 66 5.91 6.81 -22.33
C LEU A 66 7.19 6.57 -23.15
N GLU A 67 7.25 7.01 -24.40
CA GLU A 67 8.42 6.85 -25.28
C GLU A 67 9.67 7.49 -24.66
N ALA A 68 9.59 8.73 -24.22
CA ALA A 68 10.70 9.45 -23.58
C ALA A 68 11.12 8.79 -22.25
N LEU A 69 10.16 8.22 -21.50
CA LEU A 69 10.46 7.46 -20.28
C LEU A 69 11.21 6.16 -20.59
N LEU A 70 10.81 5.44 -21.65
CA LEU A 70 11.49 4.22 -22.09
C LEU A 70 12.91 4.51 -22.61
N GLU A 71 13.09 5.58 -23.39
CA GLU A 71 14.42 6.02 -23.87
C GLU A 71 15.34 6.39 -22.70
N GLY A 72 14.86 7.20 -21.78
CA GLY A 72 15.60 7.57 -20.56
C GLY A 72 15.96 6.34 -19.72
N ARG A 73 15.04 5.39 -19.60
CA ARG A 73 15.27 4.13 -18.90
C ARG A 73 16.32 3.27 -19.60
N ALA A 74 16.22 3.12 -20.92
CA ALA A 74 17.21 2.37 -21.72
C ALA A 74 18.62 2.98 -21.59
N ALA A 75 18.74 4.30 -21.61
CA ALA A 75 20.02 4.99 -21.42
C ALA A 75 20.65 4.70 -20.04
N LEU A 76 19.84 4.65 -18.97
CA LEU A 76 20.28 4.27 -17.63
C LEU A 76 20.74 2.81 -17.57
N LEU A 77 19.96 1.88 -18.12
CA LEU A 77 20.29 0.46 -18.17
C LEU A 77 21.56 0.18 -18.98
N LYS A 78 21.74 0.84 -20.13
CA LYS A 78 22.97 0.74 -20.94
C LYS A 78 24.21 1.13 -20.14
N ARG A 79 24.15 2.19 -19.33
CA ARG A 79 25.27 2.61 -18.48
C ARG A 79 25.52 1.63 -17.34
N ARG A 80 24.46 1.20 -16.65
CA ARG A 80 24.58 0.33 -15.49
C ARG A 80 25.07 -1.08 -15.84
N PHE A 81 24.63 -1.62 -16.97
CA PHE A 81 24.95 -2.97 -17.42
C PHE A 81 25.95 -2.99 -18.61
N ALA A 82 26.82 -1.97 -18.71
CA ALA A 82 27.75 -1.84 -19.82
C ALA A 82 28.64 -3.10 -20.01
N ASP A 83 29.15 -3.66 -18.94
CA ASP A 83 30.00 -4.87 -18.97
C ASP A 83 29.21 -6.11 -19.42
N THR A 84 27.99 -6.28 -18.93
CA THR A 84 27.07 -7.36 -19.34
C THR A 84 26.74 -7.29 -20.82
N ILE A 85 26.49 -6.07 -21.29
CA ILE A 85 26.22 -5.77 -22.72
C ILE A 85 27.45 -6.06 -23.57
N ALA A 86 28.63 -5.61 -23.14
CA ALA A 86 29.89 -5.86 -23.86
C ALA A 86 30.21 -7.36 -23.97
N ALA A 87 29.84 -8.14 -22.95
CA ALA A 87 29.96 -9.59 -22.96
C ALA A 87 28.88 -10.31 -23.82
N GLY A 88 27.94 -9.58 -24.41
CA GLY A 88 26.83 -10.16 -25.18
C GLY A 88 25.83 -10.98 -24.36
N GLN A 89 25.81 -10.78 -23.03
CA GLN A 89 24.93 -11.51 -22.11
C GLN A 89 23.61 -10.81 -21.91
N PRO A 90 22.50 -11.55 -21.63
CA PRO A 90 21.22 -10.96 -21.30
C PRO A 90 21.29 -10.23 -19.95
N ILE A 91 20.61 -9.11 -19.87
CA ILE A 91 20.48 -8.34 -18.61
C ILE A 91 19.41 -9.00 -17.74
N ARG A 92 19.79 -9.37 -16.52
CA ARG A 92 18.86 -9.95 -15.53
C ARG A 92 18.25 -8.86 -14.67
N LEU A 93 16.91 -8.79 -14.68
CA LEU A 93 16.14 -7.81 -13.92
C LEU A 93 15.14 -8.51 -13.01
N SER A 94 15.22 -8.21 -11.72
CA SER A 94 14.29 -8.71 -10.71
C SER A 94 13.36 -7.59 -10.26
N TYR A 95 12.06 -7.83 -10.33
CA TYR A 95 11.01 -6.93 -9.86
C TYR A 95 10.35 -7.53 -8.61
N LEU A 96 10.01 -6.71 -7.63
CA LEU A 96 9.31 -7.12 -6.42
C LEU A 96 8.01 -6.34 -6.28
N ALA A 97 6.88 -7.04 -6.16
CA ALA A 97 5.59 -6.46 -5.86
C ALA A 97 5.10 -6.93 -4.48
N LEU A 98 4.85 -5.98 -3.59
CA LEU A 98 4.45 -6.21 -2.20
C LEU A 98 3.00 -5.81 -2.00
N SER A 99 2.16 -6.77 -1.61
CA SER A 99 0.74 -6.49 -1.41
C SER A 99 0.45 -5.78 -0.08
N GLY A 100 -0.73 -5.15 0.01
CA GLY A 100 -1.36 -4.82 1.28
C GLY A 100 -1.60 -6.07 2.14
N GLY A 101 -2.04 -5.85 3.39
CA GLY A 101 -2.32 -6.92 4.35
C GLY A 101 -2.34 -6.46 5.82
N GLY A 102 -2.10 -5.19 6.13
CA GLY A 102 -2.06 -4.71 7.52
C GLY A 102 -0.96 -5.40 8.34
N GLN A 103 -1.30 -5.96 9.49
CA GLN A 103 -0.36 -6.67 10.39
C GLN A 103 0.25 -7.93 9.76
N GLU A 104 -0.42 -8.53 8.79
CA GLU A 104 0.07 -9.68 8.04
C GLU A 104 1.31 -9.36 7.17
N GLY A 105 1.67 -8.09 7.02
CA GLY A 105 2.96 -7.65 6.46
C GLY A 105 4.18 -8.20 7.18
N ALA A 106 4.03 -8.62 8.44
CA ALA A 106 5.06 -9.32 9.18
C ALA A 106 5.57 -10.58 8.46
N PHE A 107 4.70 -11.27 7.70
CA PHE A 107 5.11 -12.40 6.85
C PHE A 107 6.10 -11.97 5.77
N GLY A 108 5.77 -10.94 4.99
CA GLY A 108 6.62 -10.45 3.90
C GLY A 108 7.95 -9.90 4.42
N ALA A 109 7.93 -9.21 5.55
CA ALA A 109 9.13 -8.72 6.22
C ALA A 109 10.04 -9.88 6.65
N GLY A 110 9.49 -10.90 7.31
CA GLY A 110 10.23 -12.10 7.70
C GLY A 110 10.74 -12.87 6.48
N LEU A 111 9.91 -13.02 5.43
CA LEU A 111 10.29 -13.71 4.20
C LEU A 111 11.51 -13.08 3.54
N LEU A 112 11.57 -11.75 3.46
CA LEU A 112 12.70 -11.00 2.91
C LEU A 112 13.97 -11.21 3.75
N ASN A 113 13.87 -11.15 5.08
CA ASN A 113 14.98 -11.41 6.00
C ASN A 113 15.54 -12.84 5.82
N GLY A 114 14.66 -13.84 5.83
CA GLY A 114 15.05 -15.23 5.60
C GLY A 114 15.63 -15.46 4.20
N TRP A 115 15.10 -14.77 3.19
CA TRP A 115 15.61 -14.86 1.83
C TRP A 115 17.05 -14.31 1.71
N THR A 116 17.36 -13.23 2.44
CA THR A 116 18.74 -12.76 2.58
C THR A 116 19.63 -13.81 3.24
N GLN A 117 19.18 -14.42 4.33
CA GLN A 117 19.94 -15.47 5.04
C GLN A 117 20.23 -16.69 4.16
N SER A 118 19.36 -17.01 3.20
CA SER A 118 19.59 -18.07 2.22
C SER A 118 20.67 -17.72 1.18
N GLY A 119 21.09 -16.45 1.08
CA GLY A 119 22.04 -15.96 0.08
C GLY A 119 21.49 -15.89 -1.35
N THR A 120 20.17 -16.09 -1.54
CA THR A 120 19.56 -16.17 -2.89
C THR A 120 18.68 -14.98 -3.23
N ARG A 121 18.51 -14.00 -2.30
CA ARG A 121 17.73 -12.79 -2.56
C ARG A 121 18.44 -11.92 -3.61
N PRO A 122 17.77 -11.61 -4.73
CA PRO A 122 18.35 -10.73 -5.74
C PRO A 122 18.30 -9.27 -5.33
N GLU A 123 19.11 -8.43 -5.95
CA GLU A 123 18.86 -6.99 -5.98
C GLU A 123 17.65 -6.72 -6.86
N PHE A 124 16.68 -5.95 -6.34
CA PHE A 124 15.47 -5.63 -7.09
C PHE A 124 15.66 -4.34 -7.88
N GLU A 125 15.40 -4.42 -9.17
CA GLU A 125 15.43 -3.31 -10.10
C GLU A 125 14.25 -2.36 -9.91
N VAL A 126 13.09 -2.93 -9.63
CA VAL A 126 11.85 -2.20 -9.31
C VAL A 126 11.22 -2.86 -8.09
N VAL A 127 10.81 -2.02 -7.14
CA VAL A 127 10.00 -2.45 -6.01
C VAL A 127 8.72 -1.63 -6.00
N THR A 128 7.59 -2.31 -5.84
CA THR A 128 6.28 -1.68 -5.68
C THR A 128 5.63 -2.11 -4.37
N GLY A 129 4.88 -1.21 -3.73
CA GLY A 129 4.20 -1.53 -2.48
C GLY A 129 2.89 -0.80 -2.31
N ILE A 130 1.94 -1.46 -1.64
CA ILE A 130 0.64 -0.91 -1.24
C ILE A 130 0.41 -1.22 0.23
N SER A 131 -0.10 -0.25 1.01
CA SER A 131 -0.44 -0.42 2.42
C SER A 131 0.79 -0.93 3.22
N THR A 132 0.69 -2.05 3.94
CA THR A 132 1.84 -2.65 4.61
C THR A 132 2.98 -2.97 3.62
N GLY A 133 2.67 -3.30 2.36
CA GLY A 133 3.68 -3.45 1.31
C GLY A 133 4.44 -2.15 1.01
N ALA A 134 3.80 -0.98 1.14
CA ALA A 134 4.45 0.32 1.01
C ALA A 134 5.40 0.62 2.18
N LEU A 135 5.09 0.11 3.38
CA LEU A 135 5.99 0.18 4.54
C LEU A 135 7.23 -0.71 4.35
N ILE A 136 7.08 -1.91 3.77
CA ILE A 136 8.18 -2.86 3.51
C ILE A 136 9.05 -2.42 2.33
N ALA A 137 8.45 -1.80 1.31
CA ALA A 137 9.08 -1.53 0.02
C ALA A 137 10.41 -0.74 0.09
N PRO A 138 10.57 0.32 0.91
CA PRO A 138 11.83 1.04 1.05
C PRO A 138 12.98 0.16 1.55
N PHE A 139 12.73 -0.70 2.55
CA PHE A 139 13.70 -1.65 3.09
C PHE A 139 14.09 -2.69 2.04
N ALA A 140 13.09 -3.29 1.38
CA ALA A 140 13.31 -4.26 0.32
C ALA A 140 14.12 -3.68 -0.84
N PHE A 141 13.88 -2.41 -1.18
CA PHE A 141 14.57 -1.67 -2.23
C PHE A 141 16.03 -1.38 -1.88
N LEU A 142 16.33 -1.02 -0.64
CA LEU A 142 17.69 -0.74 -0.20
C LEU A 142 18.50 -2.03 0.05
N GLY A 143 17.83 -3.13 0.34
CA GLY A 143 18.47 -4.44 0.40
C GLY A 143 18.89 -4.90 1.80
N PRO A 144 19.81 -5.88 1.89
CA PRO A 144 20.12 -6.62 3.11
C PRO A 144 20.57 -5.78 4.31
N ASP A 145 21.23 -4.67 4.09
CA ASP A 145 21.72 -3.79 5.16
C ASP A 145 20.58 -3.18 6.00
N TRP A 146 19.33 -3.27 5.49
CA TRP A 146 18.14 -2.76 6.15
C TRP A 146 17.23 -3.85 6.74
N ASP A 147 17.67 -5.10 6.72
CA ASP A 147 16.87 -6.23 7.18
C ASP A 147 16.63 -6.21 8.70
N ASP A 148 17.63 -5.79 9.50
CA ASP A 148 17.47 -5.65 10.95
C ASP A 148 16.45 -4.55 11.30
N ALA A 149 16.50 -3.41 10.61
CA ALA A 149 15.52 -2.35 10.78
C ALA A 149 14.10 -2.77 10.35
N LEU A 150 13.98 -3.54 9.27
CA LEU A 150 12.71 -4.14 8.84
C LEU A 150 12.16 -5.12 9.90
N LYS A 151 13.02 -5.95 10.48
CA LYS A 151 12.67 -6.86 11.56
C LYS A 151 12.18 -6.09 12.78
N GLU A 152 12.94 -5.09 13.23
CA GLU A 152 12.56 -4.22 14.35
C GLU A 152 11.19 -3.60 14.09
N ALA A 153 10.96 -2.99 12.93
CA ALA A 153 9.69 -2.37 12.56
C ALA A 153 8.50 -3.32 12.77
N TYR A 154 8.59 -4.58 12.31
CA TYR A 154 7.46 -5.51 12.34
C TYR A 154 7.35 -6.33 13.62
N THR A 155 8.39 -6.42 14.46
CA THR A 155 8.36 -7.17 15.72
C THR A 155 8.16 -6.29 16.95
N THR A 156 8.33 -4.96 16.84
CA THR A 156 8.10 -4.00 17.91
C THR A 156 6.82 -3.20 17.77
N MET A 157 6.18 -3.24 16.60
CA MET A 157 4.92 -2.55 16.33
C MET A 157 3.80 -3.10 17.21
N THR A 158 3.01 -2.21 17.82
CA THR A 158 1.88 -2.53 18.69
C THR A 158 0.65 -1.74 18.30
N THR A 159 -0.52 -2.12 18.78
CA THR A 159 -1.77 -1.37 18.60
C THR A 159 -1.59 0.11 18.93
N ASP A 160 -1.00 0.43 20.08
CA ASP A 160 -0.81 1.83 20.54
C ASP A 160 0.17 2.63 19.68
N SER A 161 1.12 1.96 19.00
CA SER A 161 2.06 2.60 18.08
C SER A 161 1.43 2.94 16.72
N ILE A 162 0.27 2.35 16.42
CA ILE A 162 -0.43 2.50 15.14
C ILE A 162 -1.69 3.35 15.29
N LEU A 163 -2.51 3.09 16.31
CA LEU A 163 -3.80 3.77 16.42
C LEU A 163 -4.15 4.13 17.87
N ILE A 164 -4.73 5.32 18.03
CA ILE A 164 -5.45 5.70 19.25
C ILE A 164 -6.94 5.68 18.92
N PRO A 165 -7.74 4.81 19.55
CA PRO A 165 -9.18 4.77 19.30
C PRO A 165 -9.84 6.12 19.59
N SER A 166 -10.53 6.67 18.62
CA SER A 166 -11.25 7.96 18.71
C SER A 166 -12.74 7.80 18.40
N ILE A 167 -13.35 6.74 18.92
CA ILE A 167 -14.72 6.32 18.60
C ILE A 167 -15.73 7.45 18.77
N LEU A 168 -15.59 8.28 19.84
CA LEU A 168 -16.46 9.42 20.07
C LEU A 168 -16.31 10.48 18.98
N LYS A 169 -15.07 10.80 18.56
CA LYS A 169 -14.83 11.74 17.45
C LYS A 169 -15.44 11.23 16.14
N GLY A 170 -15.30 9.94 15.85
CA GLY A 170 -15.90 9.33 14.64
C GLY A 170 -17.42 9.35 14.64
N LEU A 171 -18.06 9.13 15.79
CA LEU A 171 -19.53 9.18 15.93
C LEU A 171 -20.11 10.59 15.81
N PHE A 172 -19.35 11.62 16.17
CA PHE A 172 -19.77 13.03 16.13
C PHE A 172 -19.21 13.80 14.91
N GLY A 173 -19.02 13.13 13.77
CA GLY A 173 -18.60 13.77 12.51
C GLY A 173 -17.10 13.80 12.26
N GLY A 174 -16.31 13.01 12.97
CA GLY A 174 -14.88 12.81 12.67
C GLY A 174 -14.66 12.00 11.39
N LEU A 175 -13.52 12.22 10.74
CA LEU A 175 -13.15 11.57 9.48
C LEU A 175 -12.77 10.09 9.62
N ALA A 176 -12.51 9.62 10.85
CA ALA A 176 -12.11 8.24 11.13
C ALA A 176 -12.35 7.84 12.59
N LEU A 177 -12.30 6.54 12.86
CA LEU A 177 -12.42 5.94 14.18
C LEU A 177 -11.12 5.98 15.00
N ALA A 178 -9.97 6.27 14.37
CA ALA A 178 -8.67 6.37 15.02
C ALA A 178 -7.92 7.66 14.63
N ASP A 179 -7.03 8.10 15.52
CA ASP A 179 -6.06 9.16 15.23
C ASP A 179 -4.81 8.52 14.58
N ALA A 180 -4.35 9.06 13.46
CA ALA A 180 -3.19 8.57 12.73
C ALA A 180 -1.85 9.16 13.23
N ALA A 181 -1.85 10.03 14.25
CA ALA A 181 -0.62 10.65 14.74
C ALA A 181 0.41 9.65 15.30
N PRO A 182 0.04 8.56 16.01
CA PRO A 182 1.00 7.53 16.40
C PRO A 182 1.61 6.85 15.19
N PHE A 183 0.78 6.47 14.21
CA PHE A 183 1.25 5.80 13.00
C PHE A 183 2.20 6.68 12.18
N ARG A 184 1.90 7.97 12.05
CA ARG A 184 2.81 8.93 11.43
C ARG A 184 4.18 8.93 12.12
N ARG A 185 4.24 9.00 13.47
CA ARG A 185 5.50 8.93 14.21
C ARG A 185 6.24 7.61 13.96
N THR A 186 5.54 6.50 13.91
CA THR A 186 6.13 5.19 13.59
C THR A 186 6.76 5.21 12.20
N ILE A 187 6.07 5.75 11.20
CA ILE A 187 6.61 5.92 9.84
C ILE A 187 7.86 6.82 9.86
N GLU A 188 7.81 7.97 10.53
CA GLU A 188 8.93 8.92 10.61
C GLU A 188 10.17 8.32 11.30
N ASN A 189 9.97 7.41 12.27
CA ASN A 189 11.07 6.72 12.95
C ASN A 189 11.79 5.71 12.06
N PHE A 190 11.09 5.02 11.18
CA PHE A 190 11.66 3.98 10.31
C PHE A 190 12.03 4.49 8.91
N ALA A 191 11.22 5.38 8.34
CA ALA A 191 11.49 6.02 7.06
C ALA A 191 12.35 7.29 7.25
N THR A 192 13.62 7.07 7.60
CA THR A 192 14.56 8.12 8.02
C THR A 192 15.07 8.96 6.85
N GLU A 193 15.67 10.11 7.16
CA GLU A 193 16.36 10.95 6.18
C GLU A 193 17.52 10.19 5.48
N GLU A 194 18.22 9.32 6.23
CA GLU A 194 19.26 8.47 5.65
C GLU A 194 18.68 7.51 4.62
N MET A 195 17.59 6.80 4.95
CA MET A 195 16.87 5.94 4.02
C MET A 195 16.48 6.71 2.76
N PHE A 196 15.92 7.89 2.92
CA PHE A 196 15.47 8.73 1.83
C PHE A 196 16.63 9.16 0.91
N ARG A 197 17.77 9.55 1.48
CA ARG A 197 18.99 9.87 0.74
C ARG A 197 19.54 8.69 -0.05
N LEU A 198 19.49 7.47 0.53
CA LEU A 198 19.93 6.23 -0.14
C LEU A 198 18.98 5.84 -1.28
N ILE A 199 17.67 6.02 -1.10
CA ILE A 199 16.67 5.82 -2.17
C ILE A 199 16.98 6.75 -3.36
N ALA A 200 17.33 8.02 -3.11
CA ALA A 200 17.75 8.95 -4.16
C ALA A 200 19.00 8.46 -4.90
N ALA A 201 19.98 7.90 -4.17
CA ALA A 201 21.20 7.37 -4.78
C ALA A 201 20.89 6.16 -5.69
N GLU A 202 20.04 5.25 -5.28
CA GLU A 202 19.62 4.10 -6.08
C GLU A 202 18.76 4.52 -7.30
N HIS A 203 17.92 5.53 -7.14
CA HIS A 203 17.15 6.11 -8.25
C HIS A 203 18.08 6.65 -9.36
N ARG A 204 19.16 7.36 -8.99
CA ARG A 204 20.16 7.85 -9.96
C ARG A 204 20.90 6.75 -10.71
N LYS A 205 21.04 5.56 -10.09
CA LYS A 205 21.57 4.35 -10.76
C LYS A 205 20.57 3.72 -11.71
N GLY A 206 19.30 4.17 -11.69
CA GLY A 206 18.24 3.69 -12.56
C GLY A 206 17.22 2.76 -11.87
N ARG A 207 17.40 2.37 -10.61
CA ARG A 207 16.41 1.57 -9.87
C ARG A 207 15.16 2.40 -9.54
N ARG A 208 14.04 1.74 -9.31
CA ARG A 208 12.75 2.41 -9.07
C ARG A 208 12.04 1.86 -7.86
N LEU A 209 11.52 2.77 -7.04
CA LEU A 209 10.66 2.46 -5.91
C LEU A 209 9.32 3.17 -6.08
N TYR A 210 8.25 2.39 -6.16
CA TYR A 210 6.90 2.90 -6.36
C TYR A 210 5.98 2.55 -5.19
N VAL A 211 5.15 3.51 -4.80
CA VAL A 211 4.10 3.32 -3.79
C VAL A 211 2.75 3.67 -4.41
N GLY A 212 1.74 2.82 -4.17
CA GLY A 212 0.37 3.02 -4.63
C GLY A 212 -0.53 3.63 -3.56
N THR A 213 -1.35 4.61 -3.96
CA THR A 213 -2.45 5.18 -3.17
C THR A 213 -3.71 5.26 -4.00
N SER A 214 -4.87 5.51 -3.38
CA SER A 214 -6.13 5.78 -4.08
C SER A 214 -6.53 7.24 -3.89
N ALA A 215 -6.66 8.00 -4.99
CA ALA A 215 -7.22 9.35 -4.98
C ALA A 215 -8.74 9.26 -5.00
N LEU A 216 -9.41 9.59 -3.88
CA LEU A 216 -10.86 9.41 -3.75
C LEU A 216 -11.64 10.39 -4.60
N ASP A 217 -11.18 11.64 -4.74
CA ASP A 217 -11.85 12.65 -5.56
C ASP A 217 -11.92 12.22 -7.03
N ALA A 218 -10.83 11.66 -7.54
CA ALA A 218 -10.72 11.16 -8.90
C ALA A 218 -11.28 9.74 -9.07
N ALA A 219 -11.49 9.00 -7.98
CA ALA A 219 -11.81 7.56 -7.96
C ALA A 219 -10.81 6.72 -8.76
N ARG A 220 -9.50 7.04 -8.67
CA ARG A 220 -8.43 6.44 -9.48
C ARG A 220 -7.23 6.00 -8.65
N PRO A 221 -6.52 4.93 -9.07
CA PRO A 221 -5.25 4.52 -8.47
C PRO A 221 -4.12 5.46 -8.90
N VAL A 222 -3.28 5.84 -7.93
CA VAL A 222 -2.11 6.71 -8.14
C VAL A 222 -0.86 5.94 -7.75
N VAL A 223 0.16 5.99 -8.63
CA VAL A 223 1.50 5.43 -8.38
C VAL A 223 2.49 6.58 -8.22
N TRP A 224 3.21 6.59 -7.11
CA TRP A 224 4.22 7.58 -6.75
C TRP A 224 5.63 7.03 -6.99
N ASP A 225 6.46 7.77 -7.74
CA ASP A 225 7.90 7.48 -7.86
C ASP A 225 8.65 8.08 -6.66
N ILE A 226 8.83 7.27 -5.63
CA ILE A 226 9.50 7.68 -4.38
C ILE A 226 10.96 8.06 -4.65
N GLY A 227 11.61 7.38 -5.59
CA GLY A 227 12.97 7.71 -6.01
C GLY A 227 13.08 9.07 -6.67
N ALA A 228 12.11 9.45 -7.51
CA ALA A 228 12.05 10.78 -8.11
C ALA A 228 11.81 11.87 -7.07
N ILE A 229 10.93 11.61 -6.08
CA ILE A 229 10.69 12.52 -4.95
C ILE A 229 11.99 12.70 -4.15
N ALA A 230 12.67 11.59 -3.80
CA ALA A 230 13.91 11.61 -3.03
C ALA A 230 15.06 12.29 -3.78
N ASN A 231 15.06 12.24 -5.10
CA ASN A 231 16.07 12.87 -5.95
C ASN A 231 15.72 14.31 -6.34
N SER A 232 14.64 14.87 -5.80
CA SER A 232 14.26 16.26 -6.01
C SER A 232 14.88 17.14 -4.92
N ASP A 233 15.21 18.38 -5.28
CA ASP A 233 15.69 19.39 -4.33
C ASP A 233 14.51 20.20 -3.72
N VAL A 234 13.28 19.66 -3.79
CA VAL A 234 12.09 20.36 -3.31
C VAL A 234 12.02 20.33 -1.78
N PRO A 235 11.91 21.49 -1.12
CA PRO A 235 11.74 21.54 0.32
C PRO A 235 10.50 20.76 0.77
N GLY A 236 10.66 19.89 1.78
CA GLY A 236 9.58 19.04 2.28
C GLY A 236 9.40 17.71 1.56
N ALA A 237 10.32 17.32 0.67
CA ALA A 237 10.27 16.03 -0.03
C ALA A 237 10.21 14.82 0.92
N LEU A 238 10.97 14.82 2.01
CA LEU A 238 10.88 13.78 3.05
C LEU A 238 9.48 13.74 3.68
N LYS A 239 8.88 14.91 3.97
CA LYS A 239 7.50 14.94 4.47
C LYS A 239 6.50 14.38 3.47
N LEU A 240 6.64 14.68 2.18
CA LEU A 240 5.78 14.10 1.13
C LEU A 240 5.95 12.59 1.07
N PHE A 241 7.16 12.07 1.20
CA PHE A 241 7.40 10.62 1.30
C PHE A 241 6.63 10.00 2.49
N HIS A 242 6.72 10.59 3.69
CA HIS A 242 5.95 10.14 4.86
C HIS A 242 4.43 10.23 4.63
N ASP A 243 3.96 11.32 4.01
CA ASP A 243 2.54 11.50 3.70
C ASP A 243 2.04 10.43 2.71
N ILE A 244 2.83 10.06 1.71
CA ILE A 244 2.49 9.01 0.73
C ILE A 244 2.44 7.63 1.40
N ILE A 245 3.43 7.29 2.24
CA ILE A 245 3.43 6.02 2.98
C ILE A 245 2.20 5.95 3.91
N LEU A 246 1.92 7.04 4.65
CA LEU A 246 0.74 7.11 5.50
C LEU A 246 -0.56 6.99 4.70
N ALA A 247 -0.68 7.71 3.58
CA ALA A 247 -1.84 7.63 2.70
C ALA A 247 -2.05 6.21 2.19
N SER A 248 -0.97 5.56 1.73
CA SER A 248 -1.00 4.18 1.23
C SER A 248 -1.50 3.17 2.26
N ALA A 249 -1.37 3.46 3.56
CA ALA A 249 -1.81 2.61 4.66
C ALA A 249 -3.03 3.18 5.42
N SER A 250 -3.64 4.27 4.92
CA SER A 250 -4.83 4.89 5.52
C SER A 250 -6.11 4.19 5.08
N ILE A 251 -6.43 3.06 5.74
CA ILE A 251 -7.65 2.28 5.48
C ILE A 251 -8.88 3.14 5.77
N PRO A 252 -9.81 3.35 4.80
CA PRO A 252 -11.02 4.14 5.01
C PRO A 252 -11.86 3.66 6.20
N GLY A 253 -12.30 4.59 7.02
CA GLY A 253 -13.04 4.31 8.25
C GLY A 253 -12.14 4.02 9.46
N ALA A 254 -10.99 3.38 9.29
CA ALA A 254 -10.02 3.17 10.36
C ALA A 254 -9.15 4.40 10.57
N PHE A 255 -8.54 4.93 9.51
CA PHE A 255 -7.67 6.10 9.54
C PHE A 255 -8.24 7.25 8.72
N PRO A 256 -7.91 8.51 9.10
CA PRO A 256 -8.28 9.66 8.30
C PRO A 256 -7.52 9.65 6.96
N PRO A 257 -8.14 10.12 5.88
CA PRO A 257 -7.46 10.32 4.61
C PRO A 257 -6.36 11.36 4.73
N VAL A 258 -5.36 11.28 3.87
CA VAL A 258 -4.24 12.21 3.79
C VAL A 258 -4.48 13.20 2.65
N LEU A 259 -4.42 14.49 2.96
CA LEU A 259 -4.50 15.55 1.96
C LEU A 259 -3.11 15.83 1.37
N ILE A 260 -2.97 15.63 0.08
CA ILE A 260 -1.74 15.93 -0.67
C ILE A 260 -1.96 17.20 -1.49
N LYS A 261 -1.08 18.18 -1.31
CA LYS A 261 -1.15 19.45 -2.02
C LYS A 261 -0.73 19.26 -3.49
N VAL A 262 -1.55 19.78 -4.38
CA VAL A 262 -1.33 19.76 -5.83
C VAL A 262 -1.59 21.15 -6.42
N GLU A 263 -1.08 21.38 -7.60
CA GLU A 263 -1.33 22.62 -8.35
C GLU A 263 -1.69 22.31 -9.80
N VAL A 264 -2.54 23.16 -10.36
CA VAL A 264 -2.93 23.18 -11.78
C VAL A 264 -3.10 24.63 -12.19
N ASP A 265 -2.51 25.04 -13.30
CA ASP A 265 -2.55 26.41 -13.81
C ASP A 265 -2.18 27.48 -12.76
N GLY A 266 -1.19 27.16 -11.90
CA GLY A 266 -0.72 28.06 -10.82
C GLY A 266 -1.68 28.22 -9.65
N LYS A 267 -2.79 27.44 -9.59
CA LYS A 267 -3.73 27.42 -8.47
C LYS A 267 -3.47 26.22 -7.59
N GLN A 268 -3.56 26.43 -6.27
CA GLN A 268 -3.33 25.40 -5.26
C GLN A 268 -4.63 24.67 -4.93
N TYR A 269 -4.52 23.34 -4.86
CA TYR A 269 -5.59 22.42 -4.51
C TYR A 269 -5.07 21.36 -3.52
N SER A 270 -5.95 20.47 -3.09
CA SER A 270 -5.58 19.29 -2.30
C SER A 270 -6.36 18.09 -2.78
N GLU A 271 -5.70 16.96 -2.93
CA GLU A 271 -6.32 15.67 -3.26
C GLU A 271 -6.44 14.81 -2.01
N LEU A 272 -7.52 14.08 -1.92
CA LEU A 272 -7.83 13.21 -0.80
C LEU A 272 -7.33 11.78 -1.10
N HIS A 273 -6.21 11.40 -0.49
CA HIS A 273 -5.61 10.08 -0.66
C HIS A 273 -5.90 9.16 0.51
N VAL A 274 -6.17 7.90 0.17
CA VAL A 274 -6.39 6.78 1.10
C VAL A 274 -5.57 5.57 0.67
N ASP A 275 -5.71 4.47 1.45
CA ASP A 275 -5.04 3.19 1.19
C ASP A 275 -5.16 2.78 -0.28
N GLY A 276 -4.03 2.40 -0.86
CA GLY A 276 -3.99 1.91 -2.24
C GLY A 276 -4.84 0.68 -2.46
N GLY A 277 -5.08 -0.10 -1.40
CA GLY A 277 -5.95 -1.27 -1.40
C GLY A 277 -7.43 -0.99 -1.72
N VAL A 278 -7.86 0.26 -1.76
CA VAL A 278 -9.19 0.64 -2.28
C VAL A 278 -9.30 0.39 -3.78
N THR A 279 -8.21 0.58 -4.53
CA THR A 279 -8.17 0.43 -5.99
C THR A 279 -7.35 -0.76 -6.47
N ALA A 280 -6.30 -1.15 -5.75
CA ALA A 280 -5.49 -2.33 -6.03
C ALA A 280 -4.77 -2.83 -4.77
N GLN A 281 -4.75 -4.15 -4.53
CA GLN A 281 -4.03 -4.75 -3.40
C GLN A 281 -2.54 -4.95 -3.69
N VAL A 282 -2.19 -5.13 -4.95
CA VAL A 282 -0.81 -5.30 -5.43
C VAL A 282 -0.73 -4.87 -6.89
N PHE A 283 0.38 -4.26 -7.28
CA PHE A 283 0.65 -3.91 -8.67
C PHE A 283 2.12 -4.11 -9.03
N ALA A 284 2.40 -4.28 -10.30
CA ALA A 284 3.77 -4.32 -10.83
C ALA A 284 3.99 -3.19 -11.85
N TYR A 285 3.18 -3.13 -12.89
CA TYR A 285 3.17 -2.05 -13.89
C TYR A 285 1.78 -1.98 -14.54
N PRO A 286 1.40 -0.82 -15.13
CA PRO A 286 0.13 -0.68 -15.84
C PRO A 286 0.00 -1.68 -17.00
N ALA A 287 -1.19 -2.29 -17.15
CA ALA A 287 -1.45 -3.28 -18.22
C ALA A 287 -1.32 -2.69 -19.64
N GLN A 288 -1.47 -1.37 -19.76
CA GLN A 288 -1.35 -0.62 -21.02
C GLN A 288 0.10 -0.46 -21.49
N ILE A 289 1.08 -0.71 -20.60
CA ILE A 289 2.50 -0.66 -20.96
C ILE A 289 2.93 -2.05 -21.44
N ASP A 290 3.49 -2.13 -22.66
CA ASP A 290 4.24 -3.29 -23.11
C ASP A 290 5.72 -3.09 -22.71
N ILE A 291 6.14 -3.82 -21.67
CA ILE A 291 7.50 -3.65 -21.16
C ILE A 291 8.57 -4.10 -22.17
N ARG A 292 8.18 -4.86 -23.23
CA ARG A 292 9.08 -5.28 -24.32
C ARG A 292 9.45 -4.12 -25.24
N ASP A 293 8.74 -3.00 -25.18
CA ASP A 293 9.13 -1.84 -26.00
C ASP A 293 10.52 -1.32 -25.65
N ILE A 294 10.96 -1.50 -24.39
CA ILE A 294 12.34 -1.17 -24.02
C ILE A 294 13.37 -2.10 -24.65
N ASP A 295 13.00 -3.33 -25.00
CA ASP A 295 13.90 -4.32 -25.61
C ASP A 295 14.38 -3.85 -26.98
N LYS A 296 13.52 -3.14 -27.72
CA LYS A 296 13.83 -2.53 -29.01
C LYS A 296 14.92 -1.46 -28.93
N LEU A 297 15.13 -0.89 -27.73
CA LEU A 297 16.10 0.18 -27.46
C LEU A 297 17.42 -0.40 -26.91
N MET A 298 17.52 -1.71 -26.67
CA MET A 298 18.66 -2.34 -26.04
C MET A 298 19.46 -3.24 -27.01
N PRO A 299 20.79 -3.30 -26.87
CA PRO A 299 21.63 -4.15 -27.73
C PRO A 299 21.62 -5.64 -27.35
N THR A 300 21.14 -6.00 -26.16
CA THR A 300 21.03 -7.37 -25.65
C THR A 300 19.64 -7.62 -25.11
N GLY A 301 19.25 -8.89 -25.01
CA GLY A 301 17.97 -9.29 -24.44
C GLY A 301 17.92 -9.14 -22.92
N PHE A 302 16.74 -9.39 -22.36
CA PHE A 302 16.49 -9.39 -20.93
C PHE A 302 16.03 -10.75 -20.44
N GLU A 303 16.47 -11.12 -19.23
CA GLU A 303 15.85 -12.14 -18.38
C GLU A 303 15.14 -11.43 -17.23
N ARG A 304 13.82 -11.46 -17.20
CA ARG A 304 13.02 -10.74 -16.21
C ARG A 304 12.24 -11.69 -15.32
N ILE A 305 12.24 -11.40 -14.03
CA ILE A 305 11.46 -12.12 -13.02
C ILE A 305 10.65 -11.12 -12.22
N ILE A 306 9.35 -11.37 -12.06
CA ILE A 306 8.50 -10.67 -11.11
C ILE A 306 8.25 -11.57 -9.93
N TYR A 307 8.73 -11.16 -8.77
CA TYR A 307 8.40 -11.75 -7.48
C TYR A 307 7.23 -10.99 -6.87
N VAL A 308 6.21 -11.70 -6.45
CA VAL A 308 5.07 -11.15 -5.73
C VAL A 308 5.04 -11.77 -4.35
N ILE A 309 5.08 -10.93 -3.31
CA ILE A 309 4.85 -11.34 -1.93
C ILE A 309 3.46 -10.84 -1.52
N ARG A 310 2.56 -11.78 -1.31
CA ARG A 310 1.20 -11.52 -0.85
C ARG A 310 1.13 -11.64 0.67
N ASN A 311 0.90 -10.52 1.35
CA ASN A 311 0.78 -10.46 2.80
C ASN A 311 -0.62 -10.85 3.28
N THR A 312 -1.19 -11.88 2.70
CA THR A 312 -2.45 -12.50 3.12
C THR A 312 -2.44 -13.96 2.71
N THR A 313 -3.40 -14.73 3.24
CA THR A 313 -3.67 -16.10 2.77
C THR A 313 -4.33 -16.06 1.39
N ASP A 314 -4.35 -17.21 0.72
CA ASP A 314 -4.93 -17.35 -0.63
C ASP A 314 -6.44 -17.11 -0.66
N ARG A 315 -7.14 -17.47 0.40
CA ARG A 315 -8.59 -17.27 0.54
C ARG A 315 -8.89 -16.60 1.87
N PRO A 316 -9.87 -15.69 1.93
CA PRO A 316 -10.34 -15.14 3.20
C PRO A 316 -10.80 -16.29 4.13
N PRO A 317 -10.44 -16.25 5.43
CA PRO A 317 -10.89 -17.26 6.37
C PRO A 317 -12.41 -17.26 6.50
N TYR A 318 -12.97 -18.42 6.84
CA TYR A 318 -14.39 -18.52 7.17
C TYR A 318 -14.65 -17.76 8.47
N GLU A 319 -15.72 -16.95 8.50
CA GLU A 319 -16.14 -16.20 9.68
C GLU A 319 -17.66 -16.24 9.79
N ASN A 320 -18.17 -16.62 10.97
CA ASN A 320 -19.61 -16.59 11.25
C ASN A 320 -20.01 -15.16 11.67
N ILE A 321 -20.71 -14.46 10.78
CA ILE A 321 -20.98 -13.03 10.90
C ILE A 321 -22.26 -12.76 11.67
N ARG A 322 -22.19 -11.90 12.69
CA ARG A 322 -23.37 -11.38 13.37
C ARG A 322 -24.21 -10.54 12.40
N GLN A 323 -25.53 -10.78 12.36
CA GLN A 323 -26.47 -10.06 11.48
C GLN A 323 -26.73 -8.64 12.00
N ARG A 324 -25.72 -7.78 11.92
CA ARG A 324 -25.77 -6.35 12.27
C ARG A 324 -25.07 -5.55 11.18
N ILE A 325 -25.48 -4.28 10.98
CA ILE A 325 -24.99 -3.41 9.89
C ILE A 325 -23.45 -3.33 9.89
N LEU A 326 -22.80 -3.01 11.01
CA LEU A 326 -21.35 -2.82 11.07
C LEU A 326 -20.56 -4.11 10.79
N PRO A 327 -20.85 -5.27 11.44
CA PRO A 327 -20.19 -6.53 11.09
C PRO A 327 -20.39 -6.93 9.62
N LEU A 328 -21.60 -6.77 9.07
CA LEU A 328 -21.88 -7.08 7.67
C LEU A 328 -21.09 -6.16 6.72
N ALA A 329 -21.06 -4.85 6.96
CA ALA A 329 -20.35 -3.88 6.15
C ALA A 329 -18.82 -4.15 6.20
N ARG A 330 -18.26 -4.35 7.41
CA ARG A 330 -16.84 -4.69 7.58
C ARG A 330 -16.46 -5.96 6.81
N ARG A 331 -17.24 -7.03 6.96
CA ARG A 331 -16.98 -8.30 6.26
C ARG A 331 -17.10 -8.15 4.75
N SER A 332 -18.11 -7.43 4.26
CA SER A 332 -18.28 -7.18 2.84
C SER A 332 -17.08 -6.45 2.24
N ILE A 333 -16.59 -5.41 2.90
CA ILE A 333 -15.38 -4.68 2.47
C ILE A 333 -14.16 -5.61 2.50
N SER A 334 -13.96 -6.39 3.55
CA SER A 334 -12.85 -7.35 3.65
C SER A 334 -12.88 -8.38 2.52
N VAL A 335 -14.06 -8.90 2.17
CA VAL A 335 -14.22 -9.85 1.06
C VAL A 335 -13.94 -9.18 -0.29
N LEU A 336 -14.46 -7.96 -0.52
CA LEU A 336 -14.18 -7.19 -1.74
C LEU A 336 -12.67 -6.98 -1.94
N ILE A 337 -11.97 -6.55 -0.89
CA ILE A 337 -10.52 -6.34 -0.88
C ILE A 337 -9.77 -7.63 -1.20
N ALA A 338 -10.15 -8.75 -0.59
CA ALA A 338 -9.50 -10.04 -0.80
C ALA A 338 -9.65 -10.53 -2.25
N TYR A 339 -10.86 -10.42 -2.83
CA TYR A 339 -11.11 -10.84 -4.21
C TYR A 339 -10.52 -9.88 -5.24
N GLN A 340 -10.44 -8.58 -4.93
CA GLN A 340 -9.69 -7.63 -5.73
C GLN A 340 -8.22 -8.03 -5.80
N GLY A 341 -7.58 -8.37 -4.67
CA GLY A 341 -6.20 -8.83 -4.64
C GLY A 341 -5.97 -10.10 -5.45
N ILE A 342 -6.92 -11.04 -5.47
CA ILE A 342 -6.87 -12.21 -6.36
C ILE A 342 -6.89 -11.76 -7.82
N GLY A 343 -7.77 -10.83 -8.19
CA GLY A 343 -7.84 -10.27 -9.54
C GLY A 343 -6.53 -9.58 -9.95
N ASP A 344 -5.89 -8.85 -9.02
CA ASP A 344 -4.60 -8.20 -9.26
C ASP A 344 -3.49 -9.21 -9.57
N LEU A 345 -3.44 -10.33 -8.81
CA LEU A 345 -2.47 -11.40 -9.08
C LEU A 345 -2.65 -11.99 -10.48
N TYR A 346 -3.91 -12.25 -10.90
CA TYR A 346 -4.17 -12.71 -12.26
C TYR A 346 -3.77 -11.69 -13.32
N ARG A 347 -4.00 -10.41 -13.07
CA ARG A 347 -3.59 -9.31 -13.96
C ARG A 347 -2.07 -9.25 -14.11
N ILE A 348 -1.32 -9.32 -13.00
CA ILE A 348 0.15 -9.35 -13.03
C ILE A 348 0.65 -10.59 -13.77
N ALA A 349 0.11 -11.78 -13.48
CA ALA A 349 0.53 -13.01 -14.11
C ALA A 349 0.25 -13.03 -15.62
N LEU A 350 -0.90 -12.50 -16.07
CA LEU A 350 -1.25 -12.38 -17.46
C LEU A 350 -0.34 -11.40 -18.20
N ASN A 351 -0.05 -10.24 -17.60
CA ASN A 351 0.89 -9.26 -18.15
C ASN A 351 2.30 -9.87 -18.24
N ALA A 352 2.77 -10.53 -17.18
CA ALA A 352 4.07 -11.21 -17.15
C ALA A 352 4.16 -12.26 -18.28
N LYS A 353 3.11 -13.08 -18.47
CA LYS A 353 3.04 -14.07 -19.55
C LYS A 353 3.06 -13.41 -20.94
N ARG A 354 2.28 -12.31 -21.13
CA ARG A 354 2.28 -11.53 -22.38
C ARG A 354 3.68 -11.03 -22.72
N ASP A 355 4.39 -10.55 -21.71
CA ASP A 355 5.67 -9.84 -21.86
C ASP A 355 6.89 -10.77 -21.72
N GLY A 356 6.68 -12.09 -21.61
CA GLY A 356 7.76 -13.08 -21.50
C GLY A 356 8.55 -13.00 -20.19
N ILE A 357 7.89 -12.60 -19.09
CA ILE A 357 8.49 -12.41 -17.77
C ILE A 357 8.14 -13.62 -16.89
N GLU A 358 9.12 -14.15 -16.18
CA GLU A 358 8.88 -15.21 -15.20
C GLU A 358 8.10 -14.66 -14.01
N PHE A 359 6.97 -15.30 -13.65
CA PHE A 359 6.14 -14.92 -12.50
C PHE A 359 6.37 -15.85 -11.33
N LYS A 360 6.63 -15.29 -10.15
CA LYS A 360 6.85 -16.01 -8.89
C LYS A 360 6.00 -15.40 -7.79
N LEU A 361 5.17 -16.22 -7.13
CA LEU A 361 4.26 -15.80 -6.06
C LEU A 361 4.55 -16.55 -4.76
N ALA A 362 4.69 -15.82 -3.66
CA ALA A 362 4.64 -16.33 -2.30
C ALA A 362 3.48 -15.69 -1.53
N SER A 363 2.82 -16.43 -0.66
CA SER A 363 1.75 -15.96 0.22
C SER A 363 1.83 -16.67 1.57
N ILE A 364 1.09 -16.17 2.57
CA ILE A 364 0.96 -16.84 3.85
C ILE A 364 0.39 -18.24 3.60
N PRO A 365 1.05 -19.31 4.10
CA PRO A 365 0.58 -20.67 3.93
C PRO A 365 -0.82 -20.88 4.51
N VAL A 366 -1.64 -21.74 3.87
CA VAL A 366 -2.99 -22.07 4.33
C VAL A 366 -2.97 -22.78 5.69
N SER A 367 -1.83 -23.42 6.04
CA SER A 367 -1.62 -24.07 7.33
C SER A 367 -1.36 -23.12 8.49
N TRP A 368 -1.26 -21.81 8.23
CA TRP A 368 -1.18 -20.81 9.29
C TRP A 368 -2.55 -20.62 9.94
N ASP A 369 -2.67 -20.96 11.21
CA ASP A 369 -3.92 -21.03 11.97
C ASP A 369 -3.95 -20.14 13.21
N MET A 370 -2.86 -19.40 13.48
CA MET A 370 -2.84 -18.44 14.59
C MET A 370 -3.74 -17.24 14.26
N GLU A 371 -4.59 -16.86 15.21
CA GLU A 371 -5.46 -15.68 15.11
C GLU A 371 -4.93 -14.56 16.03
N PRO A 372 -4.96 -13.28 15.60
CA PRO A 372 -4.58 -12.16 16.45
C PRO A 372 -5.65 -11.89 17.51
N GLU A 373 -5.22 -11.52 18.73
CA GLU A 373 -6.14 -11.14 19.82
C GLU A 373 -6.66 -9.69 19.61
N GLU A 374 -5.87 -8.85 18.99
CA GLU A 374 -6.21 -7.45 18.66
C GLU A 374 -5.58 -7.00 17.32
N SER A 375 -5.90 -5.80 16.86
CA SER A 375 -5.26 -5.22 15.67
C SER A 375 -3.80 -4.87 15.99
N PHE A 376 -2.86 -5.27 15.14
CA PHE A 376 -1.42 -5.11 15.34
C PHE A 376 -0.92 -5.81 16.62
N ASP A 377 -1.42 -7.00 16.85
CA ASP A 377 -0.99 -7.88 17.93
C ASP A 377 0.48 -8.26 17.75
N GLN A 378 1.33 -7.77 18.67
CA GLN A 378 2.78 -7.96 18.60
C GLN A 378 3.18 -9.44 18.63
N LYS A 379 2.49 -10.27 19.41
CA LYS A 379 2.77 -11.72 19.53
C LYS A 379 2.47 -12.42 18.21
N TYR A 380 1.31 -12.10 17.62
CA TYR A 380 0.92 -12.60 16.30
C TYR A 380 1.92 -12.18 15.22
N MET A 381 2.24 -10.88 15.15
CA MET A 381 3.18 -10.34 14.16
C MET A 381 4.57 -10.95 14.29
N THR A 382 5.07 -11.13 15.52
CA THR A 382 6.37 -11.77 15.78
C THR A 382 6.39 -13.23 15.33
N ALA A 383 5.32 -13.98 15.60
CA ALA A 383 5.19 -15.36 15.18
C ALA A 383 5.08 -15.51 13.66
N LEU A 384 4.33 -14.60 13.02
CA LEU A 384 4.17 -14.57 11.57
C LEU A 384 5.47 -14.14 10.85
N PHE A 385 6.21 -13.19 11.43
CA PHE A 385 7.55 -12.83 10.97
C PHE A 385 8.49 -14.05 11.02
N ALA A 386 8.53 -14.77 12.15
CA ALA A 386 9.35 -15.96 12.31
C ALA A 386 8.99 -17.08 11.31
N LEU A 387 7.70 -17.24 10.97
CA LEU A 387 7.27 -18.15 9.91
C LEU A 387 7.86 -17.72 8.55
N GLY A 388 7.72 -16.45 8.18
CA GLY A 388 8.26 -15.90 6.94
C GLY A 388 9.78 -16.06 6.87
N GLU A 389 10.49 -15.71 7.95
CA GLU A 389 11.95 -15.82 8.04
C GLU A 389 12.44 -17.26 7.86
N ARG A 390 11.76 -18.22 8.47
CA ARG A 390 12.05 -19.66 8.28
C ARG A 390 11.86 -20.07 6.83
N ILE A 391 10.72 -19.76 6.21
CA ILE A 391 10.42 -20.11 4.82
C ILE A 391 11.44 -19.46 3.88
N GLY A 392 11.79 -18.20 4.12
CA GLY A 392 12.80 -17.49 3.33
C GLY A 392 14.17 -18.17 3.37
N ARG A 393 14.61 -18.58 4.57
CA ARG A 393 15.90 -19.24 4.80
C ARG A 393 15.96 -20.66 4.25
N GLU A 394 14.91 -21.44 4.39
CA GLU A 394 14.84 -22.85 3.97
C GLU A 394 14.59 -23.03 2.47
N GLY A 395 14.14 -21.99 1.80
CA GLY A 395 13.80 -21.98 0.38
C GLY A 395 12.32 -21.66 0.15
N ILE A 396 12.08 -20.53 -0.52
CA ILE A 396 10.72 -20.06 -0.77
C ILE A 396 10.03 -20.96 -1.81
N PRO A 397 8.87 -21.56 -1.51
CA PRO A 397 8.11 -22.36 -2.47
C PRO A 397 7.37 -21.45 -3.46
N TRP A 398 8.12 -20.88 -4.40
CA TRP A 398 7.58 -19.99 -5.41
C TRP A 398 6.58 -20.68 -6.33
N ARG A 399 5.39 -20.12 -6.42
CA ARG A 399 4.35 -20.57 -7.36
C ARG A 399 4.42 -19.76 -8.65
N SER A 400 4.29 -20.43 -9.79
CA SER A 400 4.26 -19.81 -11.12
C SER A 400 2.87 -19.35 -11.57
N ARG A 401 1.84 -19.56 -10.74
CA ARG A 401 0.43 -19.21 -11.03
C ARG A 401 -0.22 -18.52 -9.84
N PRO A 402 -1.12 -17.53 -10.09
CA PRO A 402 -2.04 -17.07 -9.06
C PRO A 402 -2.93 -18.23 -8.66
N LEU A 403 -3.36 -18.27 -7.42
CA LEU A 403 -4.27 -19.22 -6.78
C LEU A 403 -4.77 -20.35 -7.69
N ALA A 404 -4.21 -21.51 -7.52
CA ALA A 404 -4.62 -22.67 -8.27
C ALA A 404 -5.95 -23.23 -7.76
N ALA A 405 -6.81 -23.64 -8.67
CA ALA A 405 -7.76 -24.72 -8.40
C ALA A 405 -7.03 -26.02 -7.93
N ASP A 406 -5.71 -26.03 -8.05
CA ASP A 406 -4.80 -27.16 -7.79
C ASP A 406 -4.29 -27.25 -6.35
N SER A 407 -4.67 -26.33 -5.44
CA SER A 407 -4.27 -26.38 -4.03
C SER A 407 -4.76 -27.64 -3.28
N GLU A 408 -5.80 -28.28 -3.78
CA GLU A 408 -6.28 -29.57 -3.23
C GLU A 408 -5.43 -30.76 -3.74
N ALA A 409 -4.87 -30.68 -4.93
CA ALA A 409 -4.01 -31.72 -5.49
C ALA A 409 -2.57 -31.69 -4.97
N GLU A 410 -2.02 -30.49 -4.68
CA GLU A 410 -0.69 -30.35 -4.05
C GLU A 410 -0.70 -30.74 -2.57
N ILE A 411 -1.78 -30.47 -1.83
CA ILE A 411 -1.95 -30.93 -0.44
C ILE A 411 -2.06 -32.47 -0.39
N ALA A 412 -2.65 -33.09 -1.40
CA ALA A 412 -2.74 -34.54 -1.49
C ALA A 412 -1.41 -35.22 -1.90
N ALA A 413 -0.47 -34.47 -2.51
CA ALA A 413 0.83 -34.99 -2.93
C ALA A 413 1.92 -34.84 -1.85
N THR A 414 1.65 -34.10 -0.76
CA THR A 414 2.59 -33.87 0.37
C THR A 414 2.20 -34.65 1.64
N ASN A 415 1.12 -35.44 1.63
CA ASN A 415 0.74 -36.44 2.62
C ASN A 415 0.98 -37.84 2.06
#